data_f5f1e00e310a3cc97d34ff73d1b8fcf2
#
_entry.id   f5f1e00e310a3cc97d34ff73d1b8fcf2
#
_cell.length_a   1.000
_cell.length_b   1.000
_cell.length_c   1.000
_cell.angle_alpha   90.00
_cell.angle_beta   90.00
_cell.angle_gamma   90.00
#
_symmetry.space_group_name_H-M   'P 1'
#
loop_
_entity.id
_entity.type
_entity.pdbx_description
1 polymer ?
#
loop_
_entity_poly.entity_id
_entity_poly.type
_entity_poly.pdbx_seq_one_letter_code
_entity_poly.pdbx_strand_id
1 'polypeptide(L)'
;MIGKIEANDVNFWYGDFHALKGISMSIEERSVVAFIGPSGCGKSTFLRLFNRMNDLIPNTSLTGEIHIDGKDIYGKDVQVDELRKKVGMVFQRPNPFPKSIFENVAYGLRVNGVTDNSFIRQRVEESLRGAALWEEVKDKLKVSAYALSGGQQQRLCIARAMAVSPSVLLMDEPASALDPISTAKVEELIHELKEQYTIVIVTHNMQQAARVSDKTAFFYLGQMVEFDDTKKIFTNPEKVETQNYITGRFG
;
A
#
# COMPACT_ATOMS: atom_id res chain seq x y z
N MET A 1 -15.82 11.26 13.49
CA MET A 1 -15.76 11.16 12.00
C MET A 1 -15.55 9.70 11.67
N ILE A 2 -16.26 9.16 10.68
CA ILE A 2 -16.05 7.79 10.22
C ILE A 2 -14.72 7.76 9.46
N GLY A 3 -13.80 6.86 9.82
CA GLY A 3 -12.52 6.71 9.14
C GLY A 3 -12.70 6.23 7.70
N LYS A 4 -11.69 6.46 6.85
CA LYS A 4 -11.65 5.93 5.48
C LYS A 4 -11.59 4.42 5.48
N ILE A 5 -10.77 3.85 6.39
CA ILE A 5 -10.65 2.41 6.63
C ILE A 5 -10.88 2.20 8.13
N GLU A 6 -11.76 1.28 8.48
CA GLU A 6 -12.02 0.88 9.85
C GLU A 6 -11.89 -0.63 9.98
N ALA A 7 -11.09 -1.08 10.91
CA ALA A 7 -10.93 -2.48 11.28
C ALA A 7 -11.39 -2.66 12.73
N ASN A 8 -12.24 -3.66 12.98
CA ASN A 8 -12.83 -3.91 14.29
C ASN A 8 -12.62 -5.37 14.67
N ASP A 9 -11.82 -5.61 15.72
CA ASP A 9 -11.49 -6.93 16.30
C ASP A 9 -11.10 -7.96 15.23
N VAL A 10 -10.23 -7.55 14.29
CA VAL A 10 -9.82 -8.38 13.17
C VAL A 10 -8.87 -9.48 13.63
N ASN A 11 -9.29 -10.71 13.42
CA ASN A 11 -8.48 -11.91 13.63
C ASN A 11 -8.34 -12.65 12.30
N PHE A 12 -7.15 -13.19 12.01
CA PHE A 12 -6.90 -13.91 10.76
C PHE A 12 -6.01 -15.12 10.97
N TRP A 13 -6.34 -16.23 10.29
CA TRP A 13 -5.60 -17.50 10.39
C TRP A 13 -5.16 -18.00 9.02
N TYR A 14 -3.99 -18.63 9.03
CA TYR A 14 -3.52 -19.51 7.96
C TYR A 14 -3.61 -20.96 8.50
N GLY A 15 -4.62 -21.72 8.09
CA GLY A 15 -4.94 -23.00 8.73
C GLY A 15 -5.13 -22.80 10.25
N ASP A 16 -4.34 -23.49 11.05
CA ASP A 16 -4.37 -23.38 12.52
C ASP A 16 -3.50 -22.24 13.08
N PHE A 17 -2.70 -21.58 12.25
CA PHE A 17 -1.82 -20.51 12.70
C PHE A 17 -2.57 -19.18 12.80
N HIS A 18 -2.72 -18.68 14.04
CA HIS A 18 -3.35 -17.38 14.34
C HIS A 18 -2.38 -16.23 14.02
N ALA A 19 -2.48 -15.71 12.81
CA ALA A 19 -1.54 -14.73 12.26
C ALA A 19 -1.83 -13.28 12.70
N LEU A 20 -3.11 -12.91 12.87
CA LEU A 20 -3.53 -11.58 13.36
C LEU A 20 -4.52 -11.76 14.50
N LYS A 21 -4.37 -10.97 15.57
CA LYS A 21 -5.02 -11.18 16.87
C LYS A 21 -5.70 -9.91 17.36
N GLY A 22 -7.02 -9.78 17.09
CA GLY A 22 -7.86 -8.73 17.66
C GLY A 22 -7.44 -7.31 17.26
N ILE A 23 -7.12 -7.08 15.98
CA ILE A 23 -6.64 -5.77 15.53
C ILE A 23 -7.82 -4.83 15.29
N SER A 24 -7.79 -3.67 15.98
CA SER A 24 -8.76 -2.60 15.79
C SER A 24 -8.06 -1.30 15.52
N MET A 25 -8.39 -0.63 14.38
CA MET A 25 -7.83 0.67 14.01
C MET A 25 -8.76 1.45 13.09
N SER A 26 -8.58 2.77 13.08
CA SER A 26 -9.23 3.68 12.15
C SER A 26 -8.19 4.51 11.41
N ILE A 27 -8.26 4.53 10.08
CA ILE A 27 -7.37 5.29 9.20
C ILE A 27 -8.18 6.43 8.57
N GLU A 28 -7.69 7.64 8.72
CA GLU A 28 -8.33 8.84 8.19
C GLU A 28 -8.14 8.96 6.68
N GLU A 29 -9.07 9.63 6.01
CA GLU A 29 -8.95 9.94 4.59
C GLU A 29 -7.76 10.88 4.34
N ARG A 30 -7.04 10.66 3.21
CA ARG A 30 -5.89 11.47 2.79
C ARG A 30 -4.80 11.55 3.86
N SER A 31 -4.51 10.42 4.47
CA SER A 31 -3.43 10.27 5.42
C SER A 31 -2.49 9.14 5.00
N VAL A 32 -1.27 9.17 5.49
CA VAL A 32 -0.30 8.10 5.33
C VAL A 32 -0.14 7.39 6.67
N VAL A 33 -0.46 6.08 6.69
CA VAL A 33 -0.25 5.23 7.86
C VAL A 33 0.84 4.21 7.57
N ALA A 34 1.88 4.18 8.40
CA ALA A 34 2.95 3.20 8.32
C ALA A 34 2.72 2.03 9.28
N PHE A 35 2.90 0.80 8.79
CA PHE A 35 2.98 -0.40 9.60
C PHE A 35 4.44 -0.79 9.76
N ILE A 36 4.95 -0.79 10.99
CA ILE A 36 6.33 -1.18 11.34
C ILE A 36 6.32 -2.40 12.27
N GLY A 37 7.46 -3.07 12.37
CA GLY A 37 7.63 -4.24 13.25
C GLY A 37 8.54 -5.29 12.61
N PRO A 38 8.93 -6.33 13.36
CA PRO A 38 9.79 -7.41 12.87
C PRO A 38 9.21 -8.15 11.66
N SER A 39 10.06 -8.85 10.92
CA SER A 39 9.60 -9.72 9.83
C SER A 39 8.68 -10.83 10.38
N GLY A 40 7.61 -11.15 9.65
CA GLY A 40 6.65 -12.20 10.06
C GLY A 40 5.65 -11.79 11.13
N CYS A 41 5.64 -10.54 11.63
CA CYS A 41 4.68 -10.12 12.67
C CYS A 41 3.25 -9.80 12.18
N GLY A 42 2.95 -10.00 10.87
CA GLY A 42 1.58 -9.87 10.36
C GLY A 42 1.29 -8.61 9.53
N LYS A 43 2.20 -7.64 9.39
CA LYS A 43 1.98 -6.36 8.67
C LYS A 43 1.44 -6.53 7.26
N SER A 44 2.14 -7.28 6.41
CA SER A 44 1.71 -7.52 5.03
C SER A 44 0.45 -8.39 4.96
N THR A 45 0.24 -9.27 5.94
CA THR A 45 -1.02 -10.03 6.06
C THR A 45 -2.18 -9.07 6.31
N PHE A 46 -2.04 -8.15 7.27
CA PHE A 46 -3.08 -7.17 7.58
C PHE A 46 -3.31 -6.18 6.43
N LEU A 47 -2.23 -5.67 5.81
CA LEU A 47 -2.32 -4.80 4.63
C LEU A 47 -3.17 -5.43 3.52
N ARG A 48 -2.93 -6.72 3.21
CA ARG A 48 -3.60 -7.45 2.14
C ARG A 48 -5.04 -7.82 2.44
N LEU A 49 -5.51 -7.67 3.67
CA LEU A 49 -6.93 -7.80 3.99
C LEU A 49 -7.75 -6.67 3.38
N PHE A 50 -7.20 -5.44 3.28
CA PHE A 50 -7.93 -4.27 2.76
C PHE A 50 -8.31 -4.38 1.29
N ASN A 51 -7.64 -5.24 0.50
CA ASN A 51 -7.99 -5.53 -0.89
C ASN A 51 -8.36 -6.99 -1.14
N ARG A 52 -8.54 -7.77 -0.07
CA ARG A 52 -8.91 -9.18 -0.12
C ARG A 52 -7.93 -10.06 -0.92
N MET A 53 -6.64 -9.67 -0.96
CA MET A 53 -5.61 -10.50 -1.60
C MET A 53 -5.39 -11.82 -0.87
N ASN A 54 -5.66 -11.88 0.43
CA ASN A 54 -5.52 -13.11 1.21
C ASN A 54 -6.57 -14.18 0.85
N ASP A 55 -7.68 -13.81 0.18
CA ASP A 55 -8.67 -14.76 -0.33
C ASP A 55 -8.07 -15.72 -1.38
N LEU A 56 -6.93 -15.36 -1.99
CA LEU A 56 -6.21 -16.21 -2.95
C LEU A 56 -5.39 -17.31 -2.28
N ILE A 57 -5.27 -17.28 -0.95
CA ILE A 57 -4.50 -18.27 -0.18
C ILE A 57 -5.49 -19.28 0.38
N PRO A 58 -5.33 -20.58 0.06
CA PRO A 58 -6.23 -21.61 0.58
C PRO A 58 -6.11 -21.76 2.10
N ASN A 59 -7.18 -22.25 2.73
CA ASN A 59 -7.26 -22.52 4.15
C ASN A 59 -7.00 -21.28 5.03
N THR A 60 -7.60 -20.15 4.68
CA THR A 60 -7.58 -18.94 5.50
C THR A 60 -8.96 -18.71 6.11
N SER A 61 -8.99 -18.10 7.30
CA SER A 61 -10.22 -17.65 7.95
C SER A 61 -10.03 -16.28 8.60
N LEU A 62 -11.12 -15.51 8.62
CA LEU A 62 -11.16 -14.15 9.19
C LEU A 62 -12.39 -14.02 10.09
N THR A 63 -12.21 -13.37 11.24
CA THR A 63 -13.30 -12.85 12.08
C THR A 63 -13.07 -11.37 12.35
N GLY A 64 -14.11 -10.68 12.82
CA GLY A 64 -14.11 -9.23 12.92
C GLY A 64 -14.60 -8.61 11.63
N GLU A 65 -14.51 -7.28 11.53
CA GLU A 65 -15.05 -6.50 10.41
C GLU A 65 -14.01 -5.53 9.87
N ILE A 66 -14.01 -5.33 8.55
CA ILE A 66 -13.21 -4.30 7.89
C ILE A 66 -14.12 -3.49 6.97
N HIS A 67 -14.20 -2.18 7.24
CA HIS A 67 -14.99 -1.26 6.44
C HIS A 67 -14.08 -0.31 5.65
N ILE A 68 -14.45 -0.05 4.40
CA ILE A 68 -13.86 1.00 3.57
C ILE A 68 -15.02 1.89 3.06
N ASP A 69 -14.92 3.19 3.27
CA ASP A 69 -16.01 4.14 3.00
C ASP A 69 -17.34 3.72 3.69
N GLY A 70 -17.25 3.18 4.91
CA GLY A 70 -18.39 2.73 5.70
C GLY A 70 -19.05 1.43 5.21
N LYS A 71 -18.46 0.73 4.21
CA LYS A 71 -18.96 -0.55 3.69
C LYS A 71 -18.07 -1.69 4.17
N ASP A 72 -18.67 -2.71 4.77
CA ASP A 72 -17.98 -3.96 5.08
C ASP A 72 -17.46 -4.61 3.78
N ILE A 73 -16.13 -4.74 3.66
CA ILE A 73 -15.49 -5.29 2.46
C ILE A 73 -15.54 -6.82 2.40
N TYR A 74 -15.95 -7.49 3.47
CA TYR A 74 -16.18 -8.94 3.55
C TYR A 74 -17.67 -9.32 3.52
N GLY A 75 -18.55 -8.33 3.37
CA GLY A 75 -20.00 -8.55 3.22
C GLY A 75 -20.33 -9.42 2.00
N LYS A 76 -21.49 -10.11 2.07
CA LYS A 76 -21.91 -11.10 1.05
C LYS A 76 -22.11 -10.51 -0.36
N ASP A 77 -22.43 -9.23 -0.46
CA ASP A 77 -22.74 -8.55 -1.72
C ASP A 77 -21.55 -7.78 -2.30
N VAL A 78 -20.34 -7.95 -1.74
CA VAL A 78 -19.16 -7.23 -2.20
C VAL A 78 -18.57 -7.88 -3.44
N GLN A 79 -18.55 -7.11 -4.52
CA GLN A 79 -17.82 -7.48 -5.73
C GLN A 79 -16.33 -7.17 -5.53
N VAL A 80 -15.52 -8.22 -5.43
CA VAL A 80 -14.08 -8.09 -5.12
C VAL A 80 -13.33 -7.31 -6.20
N ASP A 81 -13.74 -7.42 -7.46
CA ASP A 81 -13.13 -6.68 -8.56
C ASP A 81 -13.37 -5.17 -8.42
N GLU A 82 -14.56 -4.75 -8.00
CA GLU A 82 -14.87 -3.35 -7.73
C GLU A 82 -14.13 -2.82 -6.49
N LEU A 83 -13.96 -3.66 -5.46
CA LEU A 83 -13.11 -3.32 -4.33
C LEU A 83 -11.66 -3.08 -4.78
N ARG A 84 -11.09 -3.98 -5.59
CA ARG A 84 -9.71 -3.88 -6.07
C ARG A 84 -9.45 -2.73 -7.03
N LYS A 85 -10.49 -2.15 -7.65
CA LYS A 85 -10.38 -0.87 -8.38
C LYS A 85 -10.19 0.30 -7.41
N LYS A 86 -10.89 0.26 -6.26
CA LYS A 86 -10.83 1.32 -5.23
C LYS A 86 -9.58 1.23 -4.37
N VAL A 87 -9.00 0.04 -4.21
CA VAL A 87 -7.87 -0.24 -3.34
C VAL A 87 -6.71 -0.77 -4.18
N GLY A 88 -5.87 0.15 -4.65
CA GLY A 88 -4.67 -0.15 -5.42
C GLY A 88 -3.58 -0.79 -4.57
N MET A 89 -2.73 -1.62 -5.20
CA MET A 89 -1.63 -2.31 -4.51
C MET A 89 -0.31 -2.13 -5.26
N VAL A 90 0.72 -1.74 -4.51
CA VAL A 90 2.12 -1.69 -4.94
C VAL A 90 2.90 -2.71 -4.12
N PHE A 91 3.59 -3.62 -4.81
CA PHE A 91 4.32 -4.72 -4.18
C PHE A 91 5.77 -4.37 -3.89
N GLN A 92 6.39 -5.12 -2.98
CA GLN A 92 7.77 -4.99 -2.56
C GLN A 92 8.75 -5.05 -3.74
N ARG A 93 8.57 -6.02 -4.64
CA ARG A 93 9.35 -6.12 -5.87
C ARG A 93 8.57 -5.52 -7.01
N PRO A 94 9.18 -4.65 -7.81
CA PRO A 94 8.55 -4.18 -9.04
C PRO A 94 8.07 -5.36 -9.88
N ASN A 95 6.82 -5.30 -10.31
CA ASN A 95 6.20 -6.37 -11.09
C ASN A 95 5.53 -5.82 -12.36
N PRO A 96 6.26 -5.14 -13.24
CA PRO A 96 5.69 -4.69 -14.49
C PRO A 96 5.25 -5.90 -15.34
N PHE A 97 4.18 -5.73 -16.11
CA PHE A 97 3.78 -6.73 -17.07
C PHE A 97 4.80 -6.81 -18.23
N PRO A 98 4.94 -7.95 -18.93
CA PRO A 98 5.78 -8.11 -20.12
C PRO A 98 5.17 -7.36 -21.33
N LYS A 99 4.98 -6.06 -21.16
CA LYS A 99 4.35 -5.11 -22.07
C LYS A 99 5.15 -3.81 -22.11
N SER A 100 4.77 -2.91 -23.01
CA SER A 100 5.38 -1.57 -23.06
C SER A 100 5.05 -0.76 -21.80
N ILE A 101 5.78 0.34 -21.58
CA ILE A 101 5.51 1.32 -20.52
C ILE A 101 4.07 1.79 -20.59
N PHE A 102 3.62 2.22 -21.79
CA PHE A 102 2.25 2.65 -22.02
C PHE A 102 1.22 1.59 -21.64
N GLU A 103 1.38 0.36 -22.16
CA GLU A 103 0.43 -0.72 -21.91
C GLU A 103 0.41 -1.21 -20.46
N ASN A 104 1.48 -1.01 -19.70
CA ASN A 104 1.46 -1.27 -18.26
C ASN A 104 0.48 -0.35 -17.54
N VAL A 105 0.52 0.96 -17.83
CA VAL A 105 -0.35 1.94 -17.17
C VAL A 105 -1.79 1.85 -17.72
N ALA A 106 -1.95 1.67 -19.04
CA ALA A 106 -3.25 1.54 -19.69
C ALA A 106 -4.00 0.25 -19.35
N TYR A 107 -3.30 -0.77 -18.83
CA TYR A 107 -3.86 -2.10 -18.64
C TYR A 107 -5.13 -2.11 -17.80
N GLY A 108 -5.10 -1.48 -16.63
CA GLY A 108 -6.25 -1.41 -15.73
C GLY A 108 -7.46 -0.72 -16.36
N LEU A 109 -7.25 0.33 -17.14
CA LEU A 109 -8.31 1.04 -17.85
C LEU A 109 -8.98 0.12 -18.88
N ARG A 110 -8.18 -0.58 -19.70
CA ARG A 110 -8.67 -1.48 -20.74
C ARG A 110 -9.45 -2.67 -20.16
N VAL A 111 -8.92 -3.30 -19.11
CA VAL A 111 -9.60 -4.43 -18.43
C VAL A 111 -10.93 -3.98 -17.83
N ASN A 112 -11.02 -2.73 -17.39
CA ASN A 112 -12.26 -2.14 -16.89
C ASN A 112 -13.19 -1.60 -18.00
N GLY A 113 -12.96 -1.95 -19.27
CA GLY A 113 -13.85 -1.66 -20.39
C GLY A 113 -13.71 -0.25 -20.97
N VAL A 114 -12.67 0.52 -20.60
CA VAL A 114 -12.40 1.82 -21.24
C VAL A 114 -11.89 1.60 -22.65
N THR A 115 -12.63 2.08 -23.65
CA THR A 115 -12.31 1.93 -25.09
C THR A 115 -11.84 3.22 -25.73
N ASP A 116 -12.10 4.38 -25.12
CA ASP A 116 -11.66 5.68 -25.65
C ASP A 116 -10.14 5.83 -25.53
N ASN A 117 -9.48 5.75 -26.66
CA ASN A 117 -8.02 5.86 -26.75
C ASN A 117 -7.52 7.28 -26.40
N SER A 118 -8.32 8.32 -26.57
CA SER A 118 -7.94 9.68 -26.17
C SER A 118 -7.89 9.80 -24.66
N PHE A 119 -8.93 9.34 -23.97
CA PHE A 119 -8.99 9.27 -22.52
C PHE A 119 -7.86 8.40 -21.95
N ILE A 120 -7.61 7.22 -22.54
CA ILE A 120 -6.52 6.34 -22.10
C ILE A 120 -5.17 7.03 -22.19
N ARG A 121 -4.87 7.73 -23.30
CA ARG A 121 -3.60 8.46 -23.47
C ARG A 121 -3.44 9.55 -22.43
N GLN A 122 -4.46 10.36 -22.24
CA GLN A 122 -4.47 11.41 -21.22
C GLN A 122 -4.22 10.82 -19.83
N ARG A 123 -4.95 9.75 -19.46
CA ARG A 123 -4.84 9.13 -18.15
C ARG A 123 -3.49 8.47 -17.91
N VAL A 124 -2.89 7.88 -18.95
CA VAL A 124 -1.52 7.34 -18.90
C VAL A 124 -0.51 8.44 -18.63
N GLU A 125 -0.59 9.57 -19.34
CA GLU A 125 0.29 10.71 -19.11
C GLU A 125 0.13 11.26 -17.69
N GLU A 126 -1.09 11.52 -17.24
CA GLU A 126 -1.40 11.99 -15.88
C GLU A 126 -0.81 11.07 -14.83
N SER A 127 -1.00 9.76 -14.99
CA SER A 127 -0.50 8.76 -14.03
C SER A 127 1.04 8.68 -14.02
N LEU A 128 1.69 8.81 -15.18
CA LEU A 128 3.15 8.84 -15.26
C LEU A 128 3.73 10.15 -14.70
N ARG A 129 3.04 11.27 -14.86
CA ARG A 129 3.40 12.55 -14.22
C ARG A 129 3.24 12.46 -12.71
N GLY A 130 2.08 11.98 -12.25
CA GLY A 130 1.80 11.77 -10.84
C GLY A 130 2.72 10.75 -10.17
N ALA A 131 3.41 9.87 -10.92
CA ALA A 131 4.43 8.96 -10.44
C ALA A 131 5.86 9.49 -10.62
N ALA A 132 6.04 10.78 -10.94
CA ALA A 132 7.32 11.44 -11.23
C ALA A 132 8.19 10.68 -12.26
N LEU A 133 7.55 10.05 -13.26
CA LEU A 133 8.23 9.20 -14.24
C LEU A 133 8.12 9.75 -15.68
N TRP A 134 7.17 10.65 -15.97
CA TRP A 134 6.87 11.13 -17.31
C TRP A 134 8.09 11.65 -18.06
N GLU A 135 8.86 12.56 -17.47
CA GLU A 135 10.01 13.19 -18.13
C GLU A 135 11.10 12.18 -18.50
N GLU A 136 11.18 11.06 -17.78
CA GLU A 136 12.15 10.01 -18.06
C GLU A 136 11.70 9.03 -19.17
N VAL A 137 10.38 8.98 -19.49
CA VAL A 137 9.82 7.95 -20.37
C VAL A 137 8.97 8.43 -21.52
N LYS A 138 8.61 9.73 -21.60
CA LYS A 138 7.67 10.29 -22.59
C LYS A 138 8.03 9.95 -24.03
N ASP A 139 9.32 9.89 -24.36
CA ASP A 139 9.81 9.61 -25.71
C ASP A 139 9.99 8.12 -26.02
N LYS A 140 9.76 7.24 -25.02
CA LYS A 140 9.96 5.79 -25.12
C LYS A 140 8.80 4.95 -24.58
N LEU A 141 7.57 5.47 -24.61
CA LEU A 141 6.37 4.80 -24.09
C LEU A 141 6.08 3.42 -24.70
N LYS A 142 6.56 3.16 -25.91
CA LYS A 142 6.41 1.88 -26.62
C LYS A 142 7.48 0.85 -26.25
N VAL A 143 8.54 1.26 -25.52
CA VAL A 143 9.62 0.38 -25.09
C VAL A 143 9.11 -0.54 -23.98
N SER A 144 9.67 -1.75 -23.90
CA SER A 144 9.37 -2.72 -22.84
C SER A 144 9.61 -2.13 -21.45
N ALA A 145 8.68 -2.35 -20.54
CA ALA A 145 8.83 -1.93 -19.14
C ALA A 145 10.05 -2.56 -18.43
N TYR A 146 10.49 -3.73 -18.89
CA TYR A 146 11.70 -4.38 -18.35
C TYR A 146 13.01 -3.66 -18.72
N ALA A 147 13.00 -2.76 -19.69
CA ALA A 147 14.17 -1.94 -20.00
C ALA A 147 14.39 -0.77 -19.02
N LEU A 148 13.47 -0.56 -18.09
CA LEU A 148 13.56 0.46 -17.04
C LEU A 148 14.44 -0.03 -15.88
N SER A 149 15.09 0.92 -15.17
CA SER A 149 15.76 0.62 -13.90
C SER A 149 14.77 0.19 -12.82
N GLY A 150 15.24 -0.46 -11.75
CA GLY A 150 14.38 -0.92 -10.65
C GLY A 150 13.51 0.19 -10.06
N GLY A 151 14.08 1.37 -9.80
CA GLY A 151 13.33 2.52 -9.32
C GLY A 151 12.31 3.06 -10.33
N GLN A 152 12.63 3.06 -11.62
CA GLN A 152 11.69 3.42 -12.67
C GLN A 152 10.55 2.39 -12.80
N GLN A 153 10.87 1.10 -12.69
CA GLN A 153 9.85 0.03 -12.68
C GLN A 153 8.90 0.17 -11.49
N GLN A 154 9.42 0.52 -10.32
CA GLN A 154 8.58 0.73 -9.13
C GLN A 154 7.64 1.91 -9.32
N ARG A 155 8.14 3.06 -9.81
CA ARG A 155 7.30 4.21 -10.12
C ARG A 155 6.30 3.91 -11.26
N LEU A 156 6.65 3.06 -12.21
CA LEU A 156 5.70 2.56 -13.21
C LEU A 156 4.58 1.73 -12.58
N CYS A 157 4.90 0.87 -11.60
CA CYS A 157 3.89 0.11 -10.86
C CYS A 157 2.97 1.01 -10.02
N ILE A 158 3.50 2.11 -9.46
CA ILE A 158 2.70 3.15 -8.80
C ILE A 158 1.78 3.83 -9.82
N ALA A 159 2.32 4.29 -10.96
CA ALA A 159 1.52 4.89 -12.05
C ALA A 159 0.39 3.95 -12.51
N ARG A 160 0.69 2.67 -12.68
CA ARG A 160 -0.30 1.64 -13.03
C ARG A 160 -1.42 1.53 -11.99
N ALA A 161 -1.08 1.55 -10.71
CA ALA A 161 -2.07 1.49 -9.63
C ALA A 161 -2.96 2.75 -9.60
N MET A 162 -2.38 3.93 -9.87
CA MET A 162 -3.10 5.21 -9.89
C MET A 162 -4.02 5.37 -11.10
N ALA A 163 -3.73 4.72 -12.24
CA ALA A 163 -4.44 4.92 -13.50
C ALA A 163 -5.95 4.66 -13.39
N VAL A 164 -6.36 3.75 -12.54
CA VAL A 164 -7.77 3.41 -12.28
C VAL A 164 -8.45 4.31 -11.23
N SER A 165 -7.77 5.36 -10.77
CA SER A 165 -8.27 6.32 -9.76
C SER A 165 -8.75 5.64 -8.47
N PRO A 166 -7.88 4.88 -7.78
CA PRO A 166 -8.25 4.29 -6.50
C PRO A 166 -8.48 5.38 -5.45
N SER A 167 -9.16 5.06 -4.35
CA SER A 167 -9.26 5.95 -3.19
C SER A 167 -8.22 5.60 -2.10
N VAL A 168 -7.69 4.39 -2.16
CA VAL A 168 -6.67 3.87 -1.23
C VAL A 168 -5.52 3.27 -2.02
N LEU A 169 -4.29 3.56 -1.59
CA LEU A 169 -3.07 2.93 -2.10
C LEU A 169 -2.39 2.13 -0.99
N LEU A 170 -2.27 0.84 -1.19
CA LEU A 170 -1.52 -0.06 -0.32
C LEU A 170 -0.10 -0.23 -0.89
N MET A 171 0.91 -0.08 -0.05
CA MET A 171 2.30 -0.20 -0.45
C MET A 171 3.04 -1.18 0.48
N ASP A 172 3.38 -2.36 -0.04
CA ASP A 172 4.09 -3.39 0.71
C ASP A 172 5.60 -3.23 0.45
N GLU A 173 6.33 -2.58 1.38
CA GLU A 173 7.77 -2.30 1.30
C GLU A 173 8.25 -1.67 -0.02
N PRO A 174 7.65 -0.58 -0.51
CA PRO A 174 7.81 -0.11 -1.88
C PRO A 174 9.22 0.35 -2.26
N ALA A 175 10.11 0.55 -1.30
CA ALA A 175 11.48 1.02 -1.54
C ALA A 175 12.57 0.04 -1.09
N SER A 176 12.22 -1.14 -0.55
CA SER A 176 13.19 -2.07 0.06
C SER A 176 14.24 -2.63 -0.90
N ALA A 177 13.92 -2.69 -2.20
CA ALA A 177 14.80 -3.21 -3.26
C ALA A 177 15.45 -2.08 -4.10
N LEU A 178 15.33 -0.82 -3.68
CA LEU A 178 15.79 0.34 -4.42
C LEU A 178 17.09 0.91 -3.87
N ASP A 179 17.86 1.56 -4.74
CA ASP A 179 19.00 2.38 -4.36
C ASP A 179 18.54 3.65 -3.59
N PRO A 180 19.44 4.33 -2.85
CA PRO A 180 19.07 5.49 -2.02
C PRO A 180 18.41 6.63 -2.81
N ILE A 181 18.85 6.90 -4.05
CA ILE A 181 18.30 7.97 -4.87
C ILE A 181 16.87 7.63 -5.30
N SER A 182 16.66 6.38 -5.74
CA SER A 182 15.32 5.89 -6.11
C SER A 182 14.38 5.83 -4.90
N THR A 183 14.90 5.48 -3.72
CA THR A 183 14.16 5.50 -2.45
C THR A 183 13.66 6.90 -2.12
N ALA A 184 14.55 7.91 -2.18
CA ALA A 184 14.19 9.30 -1.92
C ALA A 184 13.07 9.79 -2.86
N LYS A 185 13.14 9.45 -4.16
CA LYS A 185 12.09 9.78 -5.14
C LYS A 185 10.74 9.12 -4.79
N VAL A 186 10.74 7.88 -4.31
CA VAL A 186 9.49 7.20 -3.88
C VAL A 186 8.94 7.84 -2.61
N GLU A 187 9.79 8.25 -1.66
CA GLU A 187 9.34 8.94 -0.45
C GLU A 187 8.74 10.32 -0.75
N GLU A 188 9.38 11.10 -1.62
CA GLU A 188 8.85 12.39 -2.09
C GLU A 188 7.49 12.19 -2.79
N LEU A 189 7.40 11.18 -3.65
CA LEU A 189 6.16 10.81 -4.32
C LEU A 189 5.04 10.45 -3.33
N ILE A 190 5.32 9.73 -2.23
CA ILE A 190 4.32 9.40 -1.22
C ILE A 190 3.74 10.67 -0.59
N HIS A 191 4.57 11.68 -0.32
CA HIS A 191 4.12 12.97 0.21
C HIS A 191 3.18 13.70 -0.76
N GLU A 192 3.47 13.69 -2.06
CA GLU A 192 2.61 14.31 -3.07
C GLU A 192 1.28 13.54 -3.22
N LEU A 193 1.34 12.21 -3.22
CA LEU A 193 0.18 11.35 -3.40
C LEU A 193 -0.83 11.43 -2.24
N LYS A 194 -0.38 11.73 -1.03
CA LYS A 194 -1.22 11.91 0.14
C LYS A 194 -2.34 12.93 -0.07
N GLU A 195 -2.10 13.98 -0.86
CA GLU A 195 -3.10 15.00 -1.14
C GLU A 195 -4.36 14.45 -1.84
N GLN A 196 -4.23 13.30 -2.50
CA GLN A 196 -5.29 12.68 -3.31
C GLN A 196 -5.72 11.31 -2.81
N TYR A 197 -4.83 10.58 -2.14
CA TYR A 197 -5.02 9.18 -1.76
C TYR A 197 -4.86 8.97 -0.25
N THR A 198 -5.58 7.99 0.28
CA THR A 198 -5.25 7.41 1.58
C THR A 198 -4.21 6.31 1.36
N ILE A 199 -3.09 6.39 2.05
CA ILE A 199 -1.94 5.51 1.81
C ILE A 199 -1.68 4.65 3.05
N VAL A 200 -1.56 3.34 2.87
CA VAL A 200 -1.07 2.44 3.93
C VAL A 200 0.21 1.80 3.43
N ILE A 201 1.30 2.04 4.15
CA ILE A 201 2.63 1.53 3.79
C ILE A 201 3.14 0.54 4.84
N VAL A 202 3.58 -0.63 4.41
CA VAL A 202 4.40 -1.53 5.24
C VAL A 202 5.86 -1.21 4.96
N THR A 203 6.64 -1.03 6.01
CA THR A 203 8.10 -0.87 5.88
C THR A 203 8.83 -1.44 7.12
N HIS A 204 10.00 -2.00 6.89
CA HIS A 204 10.94 -2.36 7.96
C HIS A 204 11.96 -1.24 8.23
N ASN A 205 11.96 -0.18 7.40
CA ASN A 205 12.83 0.98 7.57
C ASN A 205 12.13 2.04 8.43
N MET A 206 12.54 2.13 9.69
CA MET A 206 11.98 3.08 10.66
C MET A 206 12.17 4.54 10.25
N GLN A 207 13.32 4.85 9.61
CA GLN A 207 13.56 6.21 9.12
C GLN A 207 12.62 6.58 7.99
N GLN A 208 12.31 5.65 7.10
CA GLN A 208 11.30 5.85 6.06
C GLN A 208 9.93 6.11 6.69
N ALA A 209 9.47 5.24 7.61
CA ALA A 209 8.19 5.44 8.29
C ALA A 209 8.11 6.84 8.95
N ALA A 210 9.18 7.24 9.68
CA ALA A 210 9.26 8.53 10.34
C ALA A 210 9.16 9.74 9.38
N ARG A 211 9.65 9.59 8.13
CA ARG A 211 9.60 10.67 7.13
C ARG A 211 8.28 10.75 6.40
N VAL A 212 7.67 9.62 6.05
CA VAL A 212 6.54 9.62 5.10
C VAL A 212 5.16 9.52 5.74
N SER A 213 5.04 9.05 6.99
CA SER A 213 3.72 8.78 7.58
C SER A 213 3.26 9.84 8.58
N ASP A 214 1.93 10.00 8.68
CA ASP A 214 1.25 10.80 9.68
C ASP A 214 1.08 10.01 10.98
N LYS A 215 0.64 8.76 10.84
CA LYS A 215 0.48 7.80 11.96
C LYS A 215 1.28 6.54 11.71
N THR A 216 1.72 5.92 12.78
CA THR A 216 2.49 4.67 12.72
C THR A 216 1.89 3.63 13.64
N ALA A 217 1.70 2.42 13.13
CA ALA A 217 1.28 1.25 13.88
C ALA A 217 2.45 0.28 14.06
N PHE A 218 2.77 -0.05 15.30
CA PHE A 218 3.77 -1.06 15.62
C PHE A 218 3.11 -2.43 15.81
N PHE A 219 3.56 -3.39 15.01
CA PHE A 219 3.09 -4.79 15.04
C PHE A 219 4.13 -5.72 15.66
N TYR A 220 3.67 -6.63 16.53
CA TYR A 220 4.48 -7.67 17.12
C TYR A 220 3.68 -8.95 17.37
N LEU A 221 4.16 -10.10 16.91
CA LEU A 221 3.55 -11.44 17.09
C LEU A 221 2.04 -11.49 16.74
N GLY A 222 1.65 -10.81 15.67
CA GLY A 222 0.27 -10.78 15.18
C GLY A 222 -0.64 -9.77 15.89
N GLN A 223 -0.11 -8.98 16.81
CA GLN A 223 -0.85 -7.94 17.52
C GLN A 223 -0.40 -6.55 17.04
N MET A 224 -1.31 -5.59 17.05
CA MET A 224 -0.98 -4.17 16.98
C MET A 224 -0.74 -3.66 18.39
N VAL A 225 0.54 -3.46 18.73
CA VAL A 225 0.97 -3.08 20.09
C VAL A 225 0.67 -1.62 20.39
N GLU A 226 0.92 -0.75 19.41
CA GLU A 226 0.70 0.68 19.55
C GLU A 226 0.36 1.31 18.18
N PHE A 227 -0.56 2.28 18.19
CA PHE A 227 -0.93 3.05 17.00
C PHE A 227 -1.19 4.50 17.40
N ASP A 228 -0.35 5.41 16.94
CA ASP A 228 -0.44 6.84 17.27
C ASP A 228 0.22 7.70 16.19
N ASP A 229 0.24 9.02 16.41
CA ASP A 229 0.97 9.96 15.57
C ASP A 229 2.43 9.53 15.42
N THR A 230 2.94 9.56 14.20
CA THR A 230 4.31 9.11 13.89
C THR A 230 5.35 9.77 14.77
N LYS A 231 5.23 11.09 15.00
CA LYS A 231 6.15 11.80 15.87
C LYS A 231 6.15 11.23 17.28
N LYS A 232 4.97 10.92 17.85
CA LYS A 232 4.85 10.35 19.20
C LYS A 232 5.48 8.97 19.26
N ILE A 233 5.16 8.09 18.29
CA ILE A 233 5.72 6.74 18.21
C ILE A 233 7.26 6.77 18.21
N PHE A 234 7.90 7.68 17.45
CA PHE A 234 9.35 7.73 17.31
C PHE A 234 10.07 8.54 18.39
N THR A 235 9.39 9.37 19.18
CA THR A 235 10.04 10.22 20.20
C THR A 235 9.66 9.86 21.64
N ASN A 236 8.42 9.45 21.86
CA ASN A 236 7.89 9.18 23.20
C ASN A 236 6.74 8.13 23.14
N PRO A 237 7.02 6.90 22.71
CA PRO A 237 6.00 5.85 22.66
C PRO A 237 5.49 5.50 24.06
N GLU A 238 4.24 5.07 24.16
CA GLU A 238 3.62 4.69 25.43
C GLU A 238 3.97 3.26 25.86
N LYS A 239 4.27 2.40 24.86
CA LYS A 239 4.57 0.99 25.10
C LYS A 239 6.08 0.74 25.15
N VAL A 240 6.51 -0.01 26.16
CA VAL A 240 7.92 -0.37 26.33
C VAL A 240 8.42 -1.23 25.15
N GLU A 241 7.56 -2.09 24.60
CA GLU A 241 7.86 -2.91 23.45
C GLU A 241 8.16 -2.02 22.20
N THR A 242 7.37 -0.98 21.99
CA THR A 242 7.58 0.00 20.92
C THR A 242 8.90 0.72 21.11
N GLN A 243 9.18 1.19 22.33
CA GLN A 243 10.43 1.85 22.67
C GLN A 243 11.65 0.97 22.42
N ASN A 244 11.59 -0.29 22.86
CA ASN A 244 12.67 -1.26 22.65
C ASN A 244 12.90 -1.52 21.15
N TYR A 245 11.83 -1.66 20.36
CA TYR A 245 11.93 -1.86 18.93
C TYR A 245 12.62 -0.67 18.24
N ILE A 246 12.19 0.57 18.51
CA ILE A 246 12.71 1.78 17.89
C ILE A 246 14.16 2.04 18.28
N THR A 247 14.55 1.71 19.52
CA THR A 247 15.92 1.92 20.02
C THR A 247 16.87 0.77 19.67
N GLY A 248 16.41 -0.24 18.93
CA GLY A 248 17.22 -1.41 18.57
C GLY A 248 17.54 -2.35 19.73
N ARG A 249 16.82 -2.24 20.85
CA ARG A 249 16.96 -3.12 22.04
C ARG A 249 16.00 -4.29 22.01
N PHE A 250 15.48 -4.59 20.84
CA PHE A 250 14.46 -5.61 20.63
C PHE A 250 15.15 -6.92 20.22
N GLY A 251 15.15 -7.91 21.11
CA GLY A 251 15.78 -9.22 20.90
C GLY A 251 15.68 -10.08 22.13
#